data_dd721e632e44a022f0d9bbf0520526c5
#
_entry.id   dd721e632e44a022f0d9bbf0520526c5
#
_cell.length_a   1.000
_cell.length_b   1.000
_cell.length_c   1.000
_cell.angle_alpha   90.00
_cell.angle_beta   90.00
_cell.angle_gamma   90.00
#
_symmetry.space_group_name_H-M   'P 1'
#
loop_
_entity.id
_entity.type
_entity.pdbx_description
1 polymer ?
#
loop_
_entity_poly.entity_id
_entity_poly.type
_entity_poly.pdbx_seq_one_letter_code
_entity_poly.pdbx_strand_id
1 'polypeptide(L)'
;MFSKTATMKSTNVCYDKISRLDTADAVIIGAGAGLSASAGFTYTGERFEKYFGDFIQKYGFHDMYSGGFYPFETLEEHWAYWSRYIYINRYLDAPKPVYGDLLRLVQDKDYFVLTTNVDHCFQKAGFDKHRLFYTQGDYGLWQCSRPCSQKTYDNEAVVKRMLTEQKDMKVPGELVPHCPVCGAPM
;
A
#
# COMPACT_ATOMS: atom_id res chain seq x y z
N MET A 1 -9.13 35.57 3.91
CA MET A 1 -9.98 35.43 5.11
C MET A 1 -11.01 34.33 4.83
N PHE A 2 -10.69 33.06 5.08
CA PHE A 2 -11.66 31.96 4.87
C PHE A 2 -12.69 32.03 6.01
N SER A 3 -13.94 32.16 5.62
CA SER A 3 -15.07 32.38 6.53
C SER A 3 -15.21 31.22 7.53
N LYS A 4 -15.13 31.50 8.84
CA LYS A 4 -15.43 30.55 9.94
C LYS A 4 -16.77 29.84 9.78
N THR A 5 -17.73 30.45 9.09
CA THR A 5 -19.07 29.92 8.82
C THR A 5 -19.08 28.73 7.86
N ALA A 6 -18.17 28.68 6.87
CA ALA A 6 -18.08 27.57 5.92
C ALA A 6 -17.51 26.31 6.60
N THR A 7 -16.54 26.48 7.49
CA THR A 7 -15.93 25.39 8.25
C THR A 7 -16.91 24.74 9.23
N MET A 8 -17.72 25.54 9.94
CA MET A 8 -18.74 25.01 10.87
C MET A 8 -19.86 24.24 10.16
N LYS A 9 -20.33 24.69 8.98
CA LYS A 9 -21.33 23.95 8.20
C LYS A 9 -20.81 22.61 7.71
N SER A 10 -19.57 22.55 7.25
CA SER A 10 -18.91 21.30 6.81
C SER A 10 -18.78 20.30 7.96
N THR A 11 -18.40 20.76 9.15
CA THR A 11 -18.24 19.92 10.33
C THR A 11 -19.57 19.31 10.79
N ASN A 12 -20.63 20.09 10.84
CA ASN A 12 -21.97 19.60 11.22
C ASN A 12 -22.49 18.53 10.24
N VAL A 13 -22.27 18.70 8.93
CA VAL A 13 -22.66 17.69 7.92
C VAL A 13 -21.89 16.38 8.10
N CYS A 14 -20.63 16.43 8.52
CA CYS A 14 -19.87 15.23 8.84
C CYS A 14 -20.39 14.52 10.09
N TYR A 15 -20.71 15.25 11.15
CA TYR A 15 -21.28 14.67 12.39
C TYR A 15 -22.62 14.01 12.13
N ASP A 16 -23.54 14.65 11.38
CA ASP A 16 -24.83 14.06 11.00
C ASP A 16 -24.71 12.78 10.20
N LYS A 17 -23.67 12.67 9.35
CA LYS A 17 -23.41 11.45 8.57
C LYS A 17 -22.82 10.33 9.42
N ILE A 18 -21.90 10.67 10.32
CA ILE A 18 -21.29 9.69 11.21
C ILE A 18 -22.29 9.15 12.22
N SER A 19 -23.20 9.98 12.77
CA SER A 19 -24.24 9.54 13.71
C SER A 19 -25.20 8.50 13.11
N ARG A 20 -25.34 8.44 11.79
CA ARG A 20 -26.13 7.38 11.13
C ARG A 20 -25.51 5.99 11.27
N LEU A 21 -24.21 5.90 11.54
CA LEU A 21 -23.57 4.61 11.83
C LEU A 21 -24.15 3.97 13.09
N ASP A 22 -24.62 4.77 14.06
CA ASP A 22 -25.17 4.25 15.32
C ASP A 22 -26.46 3.45 15.12
N THR A 23 -27.22 3.81 14.09
CA THR A 23 -28.52 3.19 13.75
C THR A 23 -28.46 2.27 12.53
N ALA A 24 -27.29 2.08 11.94
CA ALA A 24 -27.12 1.23 10.77
C ALA A 24 -27.14 -0.25 11.17
N ASP A 25 -27.89 -1.08 10.45
CA ASP A 25 -27.91 -2.54 10.63
C ASP A 25 -26.62 -3.19 10.14
N ALA A 26 -26.00 -2.62 9.08
CA ALA A 26 -24.73 -3.07 8.53
C ALA A 26 -23.93 -1.90 7.95
N VAL A 27 -22.61 -2.03 7.88
CA VAL A 27 -21.68 -1.03 7.37
C VAL A 27 -20.80 -1.61 6.26
N ILE A 28 -20.85 -1.01 5.07
CA ILE A 28 -19.92 -1.35 3.99
C ILE A 28 -18.84 -0.25 3.89
N ILE A 29 -17.59 -0.64 3.97
CA ILE A 29 -16.43 0.24 3.83
C ILE A 29 -15.83 0.05 2.44
N GLY A 30 -16.00 1.04 1.56
CA GLY A 30 -15.30 1.12 0.28
C GLY A 30 -14.02 1.93 0.43
N ALA A 31 -12.85 1.35 0.17
CA ALA A 31 -11.57 2.03 0.36
C ALA A 31 -10.63 1.90 -0.86
N GLY A 32 -9.97 3.00 -1.17
CA GLY A 32 -8.92 3.08 -2.18
C GLY A 32 -7.70 3.85 -1.65
N ALA A 33 -6.76 4.21 -2.54
CA ALA A 33 -5.49 4.84 -2.20
C ALA A 33 -5.62 6.12 -1.35
N GLY A 34 -6.75 6.83 -1.43
CA GLY A 34 -7.03 8.01 -0.59
C GLY A 34 -7.05 7.69 0.91
N LEU A 35 -7.52 6.51 1.32
CA LEU A 35 -7.47 6.09 2.72
C LEU A 35 -6.03 5.90 3.18
N SER A 36 -5.20 5.22 2.40
CA SER A 36 -3.77 5.02 2.69
C SER A 36 -3.02 6.35 2.72
N ALA A 37 -3.30 7.26 1.78
CA ALA A 37 -2.72 8.60 1.77
C ALA A 37 -3.10 9.40 3.02
N SER A 38 -4.35 9.31 3.50
CA SER A 38 -4.80 9.94 4.75
C SER A 38 -4.07 9.38 5.98
N ALA A 39 -3.72 8.09 5.95
CA ALA A 39 -2.91 7.43 6.96
C ALA A 39 -1.41 7.76 6.87
N GLY A 40 -0.99 8.54 5.86
CA GLY A 40 0.38 9.01 5.69
C GLY A 40 1.19 8.25 4.62
N PHE A 41 0.61 7.31 3.91
CA PHE A 41 1.24 6.62 2.77
C PHE A 41 1.14 7.47 1.50
N THR A 42 1.84 8.62 1.51
CA THR A 42 1.91 9.52 0.36
C THR A 42 2.89 8.99 -0.69
N TYR A 43 2.58 9.23 -1.96
CA TYR A 43 3.42 8.83 -3.10
C TYR A 43 4.32 9.96 -3.62
N THR A 44 4.19 11.15 -3.05
CA THR A 44 4.95 12.37 -3.42
C THR A 44 5.52 13.04 -2.17
N GLY A 45 6.36 14.07 -2.36
CA GLY A 45 6.95 14.89 -1.29
C GLY A 45 7.99 14.14 -0.47
N GLU A 46 8.18 14.57 0.79
CA GLU A 46 9.28 14.12 1.66
C GLU A 46 9.45 12.59 1.74
N ARG A 47 8.33 11.85 1.78
CA ARG A 47 8.38 10.39 1.85
C ARG A 47 8.96 9.79 0.57
N PHE A 48 8.59 10.31 -0.59
CA PHE A 48 9.14 9.88 -1.87
C PHE A 48 10.62 10.28 -2.01
N GLU A 49 10.94 11.52 -1.70
CA GLU A 49 12.31 12.04 -1.75
C GLU A 49 13.27 11.26 -0.84
N LYS A 50 12.81 10.93 0.37
CA LYS A 50 13.60 10.17 1.35
C LYS A 50 14.01 8.78 0.86
N TYR A 51 13.12 8.07 0.19
CA TYR A 51 13.36 6.65 -0.17
C TYR A 51 13.80 6.46 -1.62
N PHE A 52 13.62 7.45 -2.50
CA PHE A 52 13.88 7.35 -3.93
C PHE A 52 14.72 8.50 -4.50
N GLY A 53 15.45 9.24 -3.66
CA GLY A 53 16.24 10.40 -4.08
C GLY A 53 17.23 10.09 -5.20
N ASP A 54 17.89 8.93 -5.18
CA ASP A 54 18.78 8.44 -6.22
C ASP A 54 18.06 8.15 -7.55
N PHE A 55 16.89 7.52 -7.50
CA PHE A 55 16.04 7.27 -8.67
C PHE A 55 15.45 8.57 -9.24
N ILE A 56 15.05 9.51 -8.37
CA ILE A 56 14.60 10.84 -8.77
C ILE A 56 15.72 11.56 -9.54
N GLN A 57 16.93 11.53 -9.02
CA GLN A 57 18.07 12.18 -9.64
C GLN A 57 18.42 11.56 -11.01
N LYS A 58 18.35 10.23 -11.12
CA LYS A 58 18.70 9.51 -12.36
C LYS A 58 17.62 9.59 -13.44
N TYR A 59 16.35 9.45 -13.04
CA TYR A 59 15.23 9.27 -13.99
C TYR A 59 14.25 10.44 -14.05
N GLY A 60 14.38 11.43 -13.16
CA GLY A 60 13.45 12.57 -13.12
C GLY A 60 12.04 12.20 -12.67
N PHE A 61 11.88 11.16 -11.83
CA PHE A 61 10.56 10.77 -11.35
C PHE A 61 9.93 11.86 -10.48
N HIS A 62 8.61 12.06 -10.65
CA HIS A 62 7.84 13.05 -9.90
C HIS A 62 7.00 12.45 -8.77
N ASP A 63 6.74 11.15 -8.84
CA ASP A 63 6.00 10.40 -7.84
C ASP A 63 6.42 8.92 -7.83
N MET A 64 6.12 8.26 -6.72
CA MET A 64 6.48 6.86 -6.50
C MET A 64 5.72 5.91 -7.42
N TYR A 65 4.47 6.23 -7.77
CA TYR A 65 3.61 5.35 -8.57
C TYR A 65 4.09 5.28 -10.02
N SER A 66 4.35 6.43 -10.65
CA SER A 66 4.84 6.48 -12.04
C SER A 66 6.19 5.79 -12.21
N GLY A 67 7.09 5.93 -11.22
CA GLY A 67 8.38 5.22 -11.21
C GLY A 67 8.23 3.69 -11.16
N GLY A 68 7.16 3.17 -10.54
CA GLY A 68 6.87 1.74 -10.51
C GLY A 68 6.56 1.12 -11.87
N PHE A 69 6.11 1.92 -12.84
CA PHE A 69 5.84 1.47 -14.21
C PHE A 69 6.96 1.79 -15.19
N TYR A 70 8.07 2.34 -14.71
CA TYR A 70 9.21 2.64 -15.58
C TYR A 70 9.83 1.35 -16.10
N PRO A 71 10.13 1.26 -17.42
CA PRO A 71 10.74 0.07 -18.01
C PRO A 71 12.26 0.04 -17.76
N PHE A 72 12.66 -0.34 -16.55
CA PHE A 72 14.06 -0.46 -16.17
C PHE A 72 14.80 -1.41 -17.11
N GLU A 73 16.06 -1.11 -17.42
CA GLU A 73 16.88 -1.92 -18.35
C GLU A 73 17.19 -3.31 -17.79
N THR A 74 17.31 -3.45 -16.47
CA THR A 74 17.65 -4.71 -15.82
C THR A 74 16.65 -5.05 -14.69
N LEU A 75 16.50 -6.34 -14.42
CA LEU A 75 15.68 -6.82 -13.30
C LEU A 75 16.26 -6.41 -11.94
N GLU A 76 17.58 -6.33 -11.84
CA GLU A 76 18.27 -5.89 -10.62
C GLU A 76 17.88 -4.45 -10.26
N GLU A 77 17.77 -3.57 -11.24
CA GLU A 77 17.36 -2.18 -11.03
C GLU A 77 15.87 -2.07 -10.76
N HIS A 78 15.05 -2.80 -11.51
CA HIS A 78 13.62 -2.93 -11.26
C HIS A 78 13.33 -3.35 -9.81
N TRP A 79 14.01 -4.40 -9.34
CA TRP A 79 13.79 -4.90 -7.99
C TRP A 79 14.43 -4.02 -6.91
N ALA A 80 15.45 -3.23 -7.23
CA ALA A 80 15.93 -2.20 -6.31
C ALA A 80 14.88 -1.12 -6.06
N TYR A 81 14.16 -0.70 -7.10
CA TYR A 81 13.04 0.21 -6.97
C TYR A 81 11.87 -0.43 -6.21
N TRP A 82 11.41 -1.59 -6.69
CA TRP A 82 10.23 -2.26 -6.13
C TRP A 82 10.44 -2.79 -4.71
N SER A 83 11.63 -3.19 -4.32
CA SER A 83 11.88 -3.58 -2.92
C SER A 83 11.66 -2.42 -1.95
N ARG A 84 12.10 -1.21 -2.29
CA ARG A 84 11.83 0.00 -1.50
C ARG A 84 10.33 0.31 -1.49
N TYR A 85 9.70 0.24 -2.66
CA TYR A 85 8.27 0.49 -2.81
C TYR A 85 7.42 -0.44 -1.95
N ILE A 86 7.69 -1.75 -2.04
CA ILE A 86 7.02 -2.78 -1.24
C ILE A 86 7.27 -2.53 0.24
N TYR A 87 8.52 -2.34 0.64
CA TYR A 87 8.87 -2.21 2.04
C TYR A 87 8.14 -1.06 2.73
N ILE A 88 8.18 0.12 2.14
CA ILE A 88 7.60 1.30 2.77
C ILE A 88 6.06 1.32 2.72
N ASN A 89 5.43 0.64 1.75
CA ASN A 89 3.98 0.62 1.63
C ASN A 89 3.33 -0.61 2.28
N ARG A 90 4.10 -1.69 2.50
CA ARG A 90 3.57 -2.96 3.00
C ARG A 90 4.09 -3.33 4.38
N TYR A 91 5.38 -3.09 4.63
CA TYR A 91 6.05 -3.57 5.85
C TYR A 91 6.21 -2.50 6.93
N LEU A 92 6.31 -1.23 6.57
CA LEU A 92 6.25 -0.15 7.56
C LEU A 92 4.82 0.07 8.06
N ASP A 93 4.71 0.55 9.28
CA ASP A 93 3.42 0.92 9.85
C ASP A 93 2.94 2.27 9.28
N ALA A 94 1.62 2.42 9.21
CA ALA A 94 1.03 3.68 8.79
C ALA A 94 1.37 4.79 9.82
N PRO A 95 1.83 5.96 9.36
CA PRO A 95 2.21 7.06 10.27
C PRO A 95 1.06 7.58 11.15
N LYS A 96 -0.19 7.39 10.71
CA LYS A 96 -1.38 7.86 11.42
C LYS A 96 -2.34 6.70 11.68
N PRO A 97 -3.10 6.72 12.80
CA PRO A 97 -3.92 5.59 13.25
C PRO A 97 -5.26 5.43 12.51
N VAL A 98 -5.37 5.93 11.27
CA VAL A 98 -6.64 6.00 10.49
C VAL A 98 -7.36 4.66 10.39
N TYR A 99 -6.63 3.58 10.14
CA TYR A 99 -7.21 2.24 10.03
C TYR A 99 -7.68 1.69 11.38
N GLY A 100 -6.94 1.96 12.46
CA GLY A 100 -7.34 1.60 13.82
C GLY A 100 -8.54 2.41 14.29
N ASP A 101 -8.61 3.71 13.92
CA ASP A 101 -9.77 4.56 14.21
C ASP A 101 -11.01 4.05 13.48
N LEU A 102 -10.85 3.67 12.21
CA LEU A 102 -11.94 3.11 11.41
C LEU A 102 -12.44 1.77 11.98
N LEU A 103 -11.53 0.89 12.43
CA LEU A 103 -11.93 -0.35 13.08
C LEU A 103 -12.75 -0.10 14.34
N ARG A 104 -12.32 0.84 15.20
CA ARG A 104 -13.06 1.19 16.42
C ARG A 104 -14.49 1.68 16.16
N LEU A 105 -14.73 2.31 15.00
CA LEU A 105 -16.06 2.75 14.61
C LEU A 105 -17.02 1.61 14.22
N VAL A 106 -16.47 0.45 13.79
CA VAL A 106 -17.27 -0.61 13.18
C VAL A 106 -17.11 -1.98 13.83
N GLN A 107 -16.15 -2.18 14.76
CA GLN A 107 -15.83 -3.49 15.32
C GLN A 107 -17.02 -4.22 15.99
N ASP A 108 -17.95 -3.45 16.58
CA ASP A 108 -19.14 -3.97 17.27
C ASP A 108 -20.37 -4.02 16.33
N LYS A 109 -20.18 -3.82 15.03
CA LYS A 109 -21.25 -3.80 14.03
C LYS A 109 -21.09 -4.93 13.03
N ASP A 110 -22.16 -5.22 12.31
CA ASP A 110 -22.03 -6.02 11.10
C ASP A 110 -21.39 -5.16 10.01
N TYR A 111 -20.12 -5.48 9.64
CA TYR A 111 -19.39 -4.71 8.64
C TYR A 111 -18.77 -5.60 7.58
N PHE A 112 -18.52 -5.01 6.40
CA PHE A 112 -17.72 -5.62 5.34
C PHE A 112 -16.86 -4.58 4.66
N VAL A 113 -15.61 -4.94 4.32
CA VAL A 113 -14.64 -4.07 3.66
C VAL A 113 -14.42 -4.51 2.23
N LEU A 114 -14.56 -3.57 1.29
CA LEU A 114 -14.17 -3.70 -0.10
C LEU A 114 -13.02 -2.73 -0.37
N THR A 115 -11.85 -3.22 -0.76
CA THR A 115 -10.71 -2.34 -1.00
C THR A 115 -9.93 -2.72 -2.26
N THR A 116 -9.41 -1.69 -2.94
CA THR A 116 -8.40 -1.82 -3.99
C THR A 116 -6.97 -1.67 -3.45
N ASN A 117 -6.82 -1.37 -2.16
CA ASN A 117 -5.51 -1.20 -1.54
C ASN A 117 -4.80 -2.55 -1.38
N VAL A 118 -3.49 -2.53 -1.61
CA VAL A 118 -2.60 -3.70 -1.57
C VAL A 118 -1.55 -3.61 -0.45
N ASP A 119 -1.71 -2.62 0.45
CA ASP A 119 -0.78 -2.27 1.53
C ASP A 119 -0.96 -3.08 2.82
N HIS A 120 -1.99 -3.92 2.89
CA HIS A 120 -2.31 -4.75 4.06
C HIS A 120 -2.71 -3.98 5.34
N CYS A 121 -3.01 -2.71 5.23
CA CYS A 121 -3.29 -1.87 6.40
C CYS A 121 -4.54 -2.29 7.17
N PHE A 122 -5.57 -2.76 6.50
CA PHE A 122 -6.76 -3.31 7.16
C PHE A 122 -6.43 -4.52 8.03
N GLN A 123 -5.66 -5.47 7.48
CA GLN A 123 -5.25 -6.67 8.20
C GLN A 123 -4.35 -6.33 9.40
N LYS A 124 -3.38 -5.40 9.21
CA LYS A 124 -2.52 -4.91 10.29
C LYS A 124 -3.31 -4.22 11.40
N ALA A 125 -4.37 -3.51 11.07
CA ALA A 125 -5.24 -2.86 12.04
C ALA A 125 -6.15 -3.83 12.82
N GLY A 126 -6.22 -5.11 12.40
CA GLY A 126 -7.00 -6.14 13.07
C GLY A 126 -8.39 -6.38 12.50
N PHE A 127 -8.71 -5.89 11.29
CA PHE A 127 -9.96 -6.25 10.63
C PHE A 127 -10.06 -7.75 10.37
N ASP A 128 -11.25 -8.33 10.56
CA ASP A 128 -11.51 -9.74 10.30
C ASP A 128 -11.33 -10.04 8.80
N LYS A 129 -10.45 -11.02 8.48
CA LYS A 129 -10.19 -11.45 7.12
C LYS A 129 -11.43 -11.98 6.39
N HIS A 130 -12.39 -12.55 7.10
CA HIS A 130 -13.64 -13.06 6.53
C HIS A 130 -14.60 -11.91 6.13
N ARG A 131 -14.33 -10.70 6.61
CA ARG A 131 -15.09 -9.48 6.32
C ARG A 131 -14.31 -8.51 5.44
N LEU A 132 -13.27 -8.99 4.75
CA LEU A 132 -12.37 -8.17 3.95
C LEU A 132 -12.18 -8.78 2.55
N PHE A 133 -12.56 -8.03 1.52
CA PHE A 133 -12.29 -8.35 0.13
C PHE A 133 -11.37 -7.30 -0.50
N TYR A 134 -10.15 -7.71 -0.86
CA TYR A 134 -9.16 -6.88 -1.55
C TYR A 134 -8.97 -7.39 -2.98
N THR A 135 -9.22 -6.51 -3.96
CA THR A 135 -9.41 -6.91 -5.36
C THR A 135 -8.12 -6.98 -6.17
N GLN A 136 -7.03 -6.33 -5.71
CA GLN A 136 -5.79 -6.16 -6.47
C GLN A 136 -4.59 -6.92 -5.87
N GLY A 137 -4.82 -7.81 -4.91
CA GLY A 137 -3.77 -8.59 -4.27
C GLY A 137 -3.10 -7.88 -3.09
N ASP A 138 -1.83 -8.20 -2.84
CA ASP A 138 -1.06 -7.74 -1.68
C ASP A 138 0.41 -7.55 -2.09
N TYR A 139 1.01 -6.40 -1.78
CA TYR A 139 2.44 -6.16 -2.05
C TYR A 139 3.38 -7.13 -1.34
N GLY A 140 2.92 -7.83 -0.31
CA GLY A 140 3.68 -8.86 0.39
C GLY A 140 3.74 -10.21 -0.35
N LEU A 141 3.10 -10.34 -1.51
CA LEU A 141 3.02 -11.57 -2.26
C LEU A 141 3.58 -11.42 -3.68
N TRP A 142 4.38 -12.37 -4.10
CA TRP A 142 4.80 -12.53 -5.48
C TRP A 142 4.01 -13.61 -6.18
N GLN A 143 3.83 -13.45 -7.48
CA GLN A 143 3.30 -14.46 -8.38
C GLN A 143 4.12 -14.53 -9.67
N CYS A 144 4.02 -15.64 -10.38
CA CYS A 144 4.70 -15.82 -11.65
C CYS A 144 4.20 -14.83 -12.72
N SER A 145 5.10 -14.10 -13.38
CA SER A 145 4.74 -13.18 -14.48
C SER A 145 4.10 -13.88 -15.69
N ARG A 146 4.29 -15.18 -15.83
CA ARG A 146 3.68 -16.03 -16.89
C ARG A 146 2.48 -16.84 -16.41
N PRO A 147 1.75 -16.44 -15.41
CA PRO A 147 0.79 -17.15 -14.57
C PRO A 147 0.74 -18.69 -14.77
N CYS A 148 1.91 -19.34 -14.61
CA CYS A 148 2.05 -20.79 -14.78
C CYS A 148 1.36 -21.60 -13.66
N SER A 149 1.01 -20.96 -12.56
CA SER A 149 0.26 -21.52 -11.44
C SER A 149 -0.48 -20.41 -10.69
N GLN A 150 -1.47 -20.79 -9.87
CA GLN A 150 -2.21 -19.88 -9.00
C GLN A 150 -1.48 -19.60 -7.68
N LYS A 151 -0.29 -20.15 -7.47
CA LYS A 151 0.45 -20.04 -6.23
C LYS A 151 1.09 -18.67 -6.08
N THR A 152 0.93 -18.08 -4.91
CA THR A 152 1.63 -16.86 -4.48
C THR A 152 2.71 -17.20 -3.45
N TYR A 153 3.70 -16.33 -3.29
CA TYR A 153 4.87 -16.53 -2.45
C TYR A 153 5.10 -15.29 -1.59
N ASP A 154 5.28 -15.49 -0.28
CA ASP A 154 5.67 -14.43 0.63
C ASP A 154 7.03 -13.84 0.21
N ASN A 155 7.16 -12.52 0.34
CA ASN A 155 8.36 -11.82 -0.11
C ASN A 155 9.11 -11.05 0.98
N GLU A 156 8.62 -11.04 2.22
CA GLU A 156 9.14 -10.16 3.27
C GLU A 156 10.64 -10.33 3.50
N ALA A 157 11.09 -11.58 3.68
CA ALA A 157 12.49 -11.87 3.96
C ALA A 157 13.41 -11.42 2.82
N VAL A 158 13.02 -11.69 1.57
CA VAL A 158 13.82 -11.33 0.40
C VAL A 158 13.80 -9.82 0.15
N VAL A 159 12.66 -9.16 0.30
CA VAL A 159 12.55 -7.69 0.20
C VAL A 159 13.46 -7.00 1.23
N LYS A 160 13.48 -7.47 2.47
CA LYS A 160 14.39 -6.93 3.50
C LYS A 160 15.87 -7.12 3.14
N ARG A 161 16.24 -8.27 2.58
CA ARG A 161 17.60 -8.50 2.06
C ARG A 161 17.91 -7.57 0.90
N MET A 162 17.03 -7.41 -0.07
CA MET A 162 17.21 -6.48 -1.20
C MET A 162 17.52 -5.06 -0.72
N LEU A 163 16.85 -4.59 0.34
CA LEU A 163 17.11 -3.25 0.90
C LEU A 163 18.48 -3.09 1.52
N THR A 164 18.97 -4.12 2.19
CA THR A 164 20.27 -4.07 2.87
C THR A 164 21.45 -4.36 1.93
N GLU A 165 21.23 -5.14 0.88
CA GLU A 165 22.27 -5.62 -0.02
C GLU A 165 22.35 -4.84 -1.34
N GLN A 166 21.32 -4.02 -1.69
CA GLN A 166 21.38 -3.23 -2.93
C GLN A 166 22.47 -2.15 -2.91
N LYS A 167 23.12 -1.98 -4.05
CA LYS A 167 24.15 -0.94 -4.29
C LYS A 167 23.90 -0.31 -5.66
N ASP A 168 24.15 0.98 -5.78
CA ASP A 168 24.05 1.71 -7.05
C ASP A 168 22.71 1.47 -7.77
N MET A 169 21.61 1.49 -6.99
CA MET A 169 20.22 1.21 -7.46
C MET A 169 20.06 -0.19 -8.09
N LYS A 170 20.82 -1.17 -7.67
CA LYS A 170 20.70 -2.57 -8.12
C LYS A 170 20.72 -3.53 -6.94
N VAL A 171 19.83 -4.50 -6.94
CA VAL A 171 19.92 -5.65 -6.04
C VAL A 171 20.93 -6.66 -6.57
N PRO A 172 21.55 -7.49 -5.70
CA PRO A 172 22.30 -8.66 -6.15
C PRO A 172 21.46 -9.56 -7.06
N GLY A 173 22.05 -10.08 -8.14
CA GLY A 173 21.33 -10.88 -9.14
C GLY A 173 20.67 -12.14 -8.55
N GLU A 174 21.27 -12.73 -7.50
CA GLU A 174 20.70 -13.88 -6.78
C GLU A 174 19.43 -13.54 -5.97
N LEU A 175 19.15 -12.26 -5.74
CA LEU A 175 17.92 -11.80 -5.08
C LEU A 175 16.79 -11.50 -6.06
N VAL A 176 17.06 -11.46 -7.38
CA VAL A 176 16.02 -11.29 -8.39
C VAL A 176 15.08 -12.50 -8.34
N PRO A 177 13.78 -12.30 -8.01
CA PRO A 177 12.89 -13.42 -7.77
C PRO A 177 12.46 -14.10 -9.08
N HIS A 178 12.57 -15.41 -9.08
CA HIS A 178 12.15 -16.27 -10.18
C HIS A 178 11.13 -17.31 -9.71
N CYS A 179 10.19 -17.62 -10.58
CA CYS A 179 9.18 -18.63 -10.32
C CYS A 179 9.82 -20.01 -10.11
N PRO A 180 9.62 -20.69 -8.97
CA PRO A 180 10.21 -22.00 -8.73
C PRO A 180 9.63 -23.12 -9.61
N VAL A 181 8.53 -22.85 -10.32
CA VAL A 181 7.89 -23.83 -11.21
C VAL A 181 8.42 -23.73 -12.64
N CYS A 182 8.54 -22.51 -13.20
CA CYS A 182 8.89 -22.33 -14.61
C CYS A 182 10.13 -21.45 -14.86
N GLY A 183 10.79 -20.94 -13.82
CA GLY A 183 11.96 -20.09 -13.92
C GLY A 183 11.72 -18.67 -14.45
N ALA A 184 10.47 -18.31 -14.83
CA ALA A 184 10.18 -16.95 -15.27
C ALA A 184 10.34 -15.93 -14.11
N PRO A 185 10.57 -14.65 -14.39
CA PRO A 185 10.53 -13.61 -13.34
C PRO A 185 9.20 -13.63 -12.60
N MET A 186 9.24 -13.14 -11.35
CA MET A 186 8.05 -12.89 -10.56
C MET A 186 7.44 -11.54 -10.90
#